data_adfebbabd3241dda074ad76c265fd2f9
#
_entry.id   adfebbabd3241dda074ad76c265fd2f9
#
_cell.length_a   1.000
_cell.length_b   1.000
_cell.length_c   1.000
_cell.angle_alpha   90.00
_cell.angle_beta   90.00
_cell.angle_gamma   90.00
#
_symmetry.space_group_name_H-M   'P 1'
#
loop_
_entity.id
_entity.type
_entity.pdbx_description
1 polymer ?
#
loop_
_entity_poly.entity_id
_entity_poly.type
_entity_poly.pdbx_seq_one_letter_code
_entity_poly.pdbx_strand_id
1 'polypeptide(L)'
;KDIFYIGHKYGLKNELTVNQNLEYTLNFANNDHHSSIESELEEYSMKKYINTQVRYLSHGQKKIISLIQLTLISNKLWLLDEPFTGLDKVKIDLLLSKMDKHVSNMGSIVITSHNVKENFDNIKLC
;
A
#
# COMPACT_ATOMS: atom_id res chain seq x y z
N LYS A 1 0.98 15.85 4.07
CA LYS A 1 1.56 15.55 2.74
C LYS A 1 0.46 15.12 1.80
N ASP A 2 0.47 15.67 0.59
CA ASP A 2 -0.59 15.41 -0.38
C ASP A 2 -0.27 14.24 -1.32
N ILE A 3 0.98 13.76 -1.34
CA ILE A 3 1.46 12.74 -2.29
C ILE A 3 2.11 11.59 -1.55
N PHE A 4 1.77 10.37 -1.94
CA PHE A 4 2.45 9.14 -1.54
C PHE A 4 2.95 8.38 -2.77
N TYR A 5 4.23 7.99 -2.75
CA TYR A 5 4.89 7.28 -3.84
C TYR A 5 5.35 5.88 -3.42
N ILE A 6 5.00 4.88 -4.20
CA ILE A 6 5.56 3.53 -4.10
C ILE A 6 6.22 3.17 -5.43
N GLY A 7 7.55 3.02 -5.39
CA GLY A 7 8.36 2.58 -6.51
C GLY A 7 8.99 1.20 -6.26
N HIS A 8 10.03 0.88 -7.00
CA HIS A 8 10.78 -0.38 -6.85
C HIS A 8 11.45 -0.54 -5.48
N LYS A 9 11.81 0.55 -4.84
CA LYS A 9 12.27 0.56 -3.44
C LYS A 9 11.10 0.92 -2.55
N TYR A 10 10.72 0.00 -1.67
CA TYR A 10 9.50 0.14 -0.87
C TYR A 10 9.56 1.17 0.27
N GLY A 11 10.71 1.83 0.47
CA GLY A 11 10.88 2.80 1.54
C GLY A 11 10.84 2.19 2.96
N LEU A 12 10.92 0.87 3.07
CA LEU A 12 10.90 0.15 4.33
C LEU A 12 12.30 0.04 4.93
N LYS A 13 12.39 0.14 6.24
CA LYS A 13 13.63 -0.06 7.01
C LYS A 13 13.77 -1.52 7.37
N ASN A 14 14.79 -2.18 6.81
CA ASN A 14 15.00 -3.62 6.95
C ASN A 14 15.24 -4.09 8.40
N GLU A 15 15.84 -3.24 9.22
CA GLU A 15 16.19 -3.51 10.62
C GLU A 15 14.99 -3.41 11.56
N LEU A 16 13.93 -2.73 11.14
CA LEU A 16 12.71 -2.55 11.91
C LEU A 16 11.72 -3.67 11.61
N THR A 17 10.85 -3.97 12.58
CA THR A 17 9.71 -4.86 12.38
C THR A 17 8.67 -4.23 11.45
N VAL A 18 7.74 -5.06 10.98
CA VAL A 18 6.56 -4.58 10.23
C VAL A 18 5.82 -3.51 11.04
N ASN A 19 5.50 -3.78 12.31
CA ASN A 19 4.80 -2.82 13.16
C ASN A 19 5.56 -1.49 13.28
N GLN A 20 6.85 -1.56 13.56
CA GLN A 20 7.69 -0.36 13.69
C GLN A 20 7.74 0.49 12.41
N ASN A 21 7.80 -0.17 11.23
CA ASN A 21 7.73 0.54 9.94
C ASN A 21 6.40 1.25 9.74
N LEU A 22 5.29 0.59 10.07
CA LEU A 22 3.95 1.16 9.91
C LEU A 22 3.66 2.26 10.95
N GLU A 23 4.09 2.08 12.20
CA GLU A 23 4.03 3.14 13.21
C GLU A 23 4.84 4.38 12.81
N TYR A 24 6.02 4.16 12.22
CA TYR A 24 6.84 5.26 11.68
C TYR A 24 6.07 6.05 10.62
N THR A 25 5.36 5.35 9.72
CA THR A 25 4.50 5.99 8.73
C THR A 25 3.39 6.82 9.37
N LEU A 26 2.70 6.27 10.38
CA LEU A 26 1.63 6.97 11.11
C LEU A 26 2.12 8.22 11.84
N ASN A 27 3.31 8.17 12.42
CA ASN A 27 3.89 9.32 13.14
C ASN A 27 4.15 10.53 12.23
N PHE A 28 4.33 10.32 10.91
CA PHE A 28 4.42 11.40 9.93
C PHE A 28 3.08 11.92 9.44
N ALA A 29 1.98 11.24 9.76
CA ALA A 29 0.65 11.56 9.23
C ALA A 29 -0.13 12.59 10.05
N ASN A 30 0.44 13.21 11.09
CA ASN A 30 -0.21 14.22 11.93
C ASN A 30 -1.62 13.80 12.43
N ASN A 31 -1.78 12.55 12.82
CA ASN A 31 -3.05 11.95 13.30
C ASN A 31 -4.17 11.79 12.23
N ASP A 32 -3.92 12.06 10.97
CA ASP A 32 -4.87 11.81 9.87
C ASP A 32 -4.74 10.37 9.36
N HIS A 33 -5.13 9.39 10.17
CA HIS A 33 -5.13 7.97 9.76
C HIS A 33 -6.56 7.41 9.69
N HIS A 34 -6.79 6.55 8.71
CA HIS A 34 -8.13 6.00 8.41
C HIS A 34 -8.40 4.63 9.03
N SER A 35 -7.35 3.87 9.37
CA SER A 35 -7.47 2.49 9.84
C SER A 35 -6.35 2.13 10.81
N SER A 36 -6.53 1.04 11.55
CA SER A 36 -5.49 0.53 12.43
C SER A 36 -4.50 -0.35 11.67
N ILE A 37 -3.26 -0.39 12.12
CA ILE A 37 -2.20 -1.27 11.59
C ILE A 37 -2.66 -2.74 11.57
N GLU A 38 -3.24 -3.19 12.68
CA GLU A 38 -3.68 -4.59 12.79
C GLU A 38 -4.78 -4.93 11.81
N SER A 39 -5.76 -4.04 11.62
CA SER A 39 -6.85 -4.22 10.67
C SER A 39 -6.34 -4.34 9.24
N GLU A 40 -5.44 -3.44 8.82
CA GLU A 40 -4.84 -3.50 7.48
C GLU A 40 -4.03 -4.77 7.26
N LEU A 41 -3.21 -5.16 8.24
CA LEU A 41 -2.44 -6.40 8.18
C LEU A 41 -3.35 -7.64 8.11
N GLU A 42 -4.47 -7.63 8.81
CA GLU A 42 -5.41 -8.74 8.80
C GLU A 42 -6.09 -8.91 7.44
N GLU A 43 -6.51 -7.82 6.79
CA GLU A 43 -7.09 -7.84 5.44
C GLU A 43 -6.15 -8.48 4.41
N TYR A 44 -4.84 -8.20 4.49
CA TYR A 44 -3.82 -8.79 3.60
C TYR A 44 -3.27 -10.13 4.08
N SER A 45 -3.82 -10.72 5.16
CA SER A 45 -3.32 -11.96 5.78
C SER A 45 -1.86 -11.86 6.25
N MET A 46 -1.44 -10.67 6.66
CA MET A 46 -0.07 -10.36 7.08
C MET A 46 0.10 -10.19 8.59
N LYS A 47 -0.96 -10.30 9.38
CA LYS A 47 -0.94 -10.05 10.84
C LYS A 47 0.10 -10.89 11.59
N LYS A 48 0.32 -12.14 11.16
CA LYS A 48 1.33 -13.02 11.77
C LYS A 48 2.77 -12.50 11.66
N TYR A 49 3.03 -11.57 10.74
CA TYR A 49 4.35 -10.99 10.53
C TYR A 49 4.55 -9.65 11.26
N ILE A 50 3.60 -9.21 12.06
CA ILE A 50 3.62 -7.88 12.69
C ILE A 50 4.91 -7.59 13.46
N ASN A 51 5.47 -8.60 14.14
CA ASN A 51 6.72 -8.51 14.91
C ASN A 51 7.95 -9.02 14.15
N THR A 52 7.82 -9.33 12.87
CA THR A 52 8.94 -9.80 12.03
C THR A 52 9.70 -8.61 11.49
N GLN A 53 11.04 -8.65 11.54
CA GLN A 53 11.86 -7.64 10.88
C GLN A 53 11.68 -7.74 9.36
N VAL A 54 11.59 -6.59 8.70
CA VAL A 54 11.35 -6.50 7.25
C VAL A 54 12.39 -7.25 6.42
N ARG A 55 13.64 -7.34 6.88
CA ARG A 55 14.70 -8.10 6.21
C ARG A 55 14.36 -9.57 5.96
N TYR A 56 13.51 -10.17 6.81
CA TYR A 56 13.13 -11.59 6.72
C TYR A 56 11.87 -11.82 5.87
N LEU A 57 11.24 -10.78 5.37
CA LEU A 57 10.08 -10.89 4.49
C LEU A 57 10.51 -11.19 3.05
N SER A 58 9.66 -11.93 2.34
CA SER A 58 9.80 -12.10 0.89
C SER A 58 9.58 -10.75 0.17
N HIS A 59 9.99 -10.68 -1.09
CA HIS A 59 9.79 -9.49 -1.91
C HIS A 59 8.31 -9.10 -2.05
N GLY A 60 7.44 -10.09 -2.28
CA GLY A 60 5.99 -9.87 -2.34
C GLY A 60 5.39 -9.41 -1.01
N GLN A 61 5.87 -9.95 0.11
CA GLN A 61 5.44 -9.51 1.45
C GLN A 61 5.87 -8.06 1.73
N LYS A 62 7.10 -7.68 1.39
CA LYS A 62 7.57 -6.29 1.50
C LYS A 62 6.70 -5.35 0.67
N LYS A 63 6.32 -5.75 -0.53
CA LYS A 63 5.41 -4.99 -1.38
C LYS A 63 4.06 -4.76 -0.71
N ILE A 64 3.48 -5.80 -0.12
CA ILE A 64 2.20 -5.68 0.62
C ILE A 64 2.34 -4.68 1.76
N ILE A 65 3.40 -4.73 2.55
CA ILE A 65 3.62 -3.77 3.64
C ILE A 65 3.70 -2.34 3.09
N SER A 66 4.37 -2.12 1.96
CA SER A 66 4.43 -0.79 1.34
C SER A 66 3.06 -0.31 0.86
N LEU A 67 2.22 -1.21 0.33
CA LEU A 67 0.84 -0.89 -0.07
C LEU A 67 -0.06 -0.57 1.13
N ILE A 68 0.14 -1.25 2.26
CA ILE A 68 -0.58 -0.94 3.50
C ILE A 68 -0.30 0.49 3.97
N GLN A 69 0.91 1.00 3.78
CA GLN A 69 1.24 2.39 4.12
C GLN A 69 0.34 3.41 3.40
N LEU A 70 -0.10 3.12 2.16
CA LEU A 70 -1.02 4.00 1.41
C LEU A 70 -2.37 4.19 2.11
N THR A 71 -2.89 3.11 2.69
CA THR A 71 -4.25 3.08 3.26
C THR A 71 -4.28 3.50 4.71
N LEU A 72 -3.13 3.48 5.40
CA LEU A 72 -3.02 3.93 6.77
C LEU A 72 -3.15 5.44 6.93
N ILE A 73 -2.71 6.20 5.94
CA ILE A 73 -2.66 7.66 6.02
C ILE A 73 -3.48 8.31 4.89
N SER A 74 -3.98 9.51 5.17
CA SER A 74 -4.71 10.29 4.20
C SER A 74 -3.76 11.03 3.27
N ASN A 75 -3.81 10.70 1.98
CA ASN A 75 -3.07 11.38 0.92
C ASN A 75 -4.00 11.65 -0.25
N LYS A 76 -3.82 12.75 -0.95
CA LYS A 76 -4.66 13.11 -2.11
C LYS A 76 -4.23 12.39 -3.37
N LEU A 77 -2.94 12.13 -3.53
CA LEU A 77 -2.39 11.53 -4.74
C LEU A 77 -1.53 10.31 -4.42
N TRP A 78 -1.86 9.19 -5.02
CA TRP A 78 -1.05 7.98 -5.02
C TRP A 78 -0.28 7.85 -6.33
N LEU A 79 1.03 7.70 -6.25
CA LEU A 79 1.89 7.38 -7.39
C LEU A 79 2.41 5.95 -7.21
N LEU A 80 1.96 5.04 -8.06
CA LEU A 80 2.20 3.61 -7.93
C LEU A 80 2.95 3.07 -9.15
N ASP A 81 4.13 2.54 -8.93
CA ASP A 81 4.93 1.90 -9.97
C ASP A 81 4.79 0.37 -9.87
N GLU A 82 4.18 -0.24 -10.89
CA GLU A 82 3.91 -1.68 -10.98
C GLU A 82 3.22 -2.26 -9.70
N PRO A 83 2.09 -1.71 -9.24
CA PRO A 83 1.51 -2.08 -7.94
C PRO A 83 1.00 -3.51 -7.89
N PHE A 84 0.65 -4.12 -9.02
CA PHE A 84 0.04 -5.46 -9.07
C PHE A 84 1.04 -6.60 -9.21
N THR A 85 2.28 -6.31 -9.61
CA THR A 85 3.31 -7.33 -9.84
C THR A 85 3.62 -8.10 -8.56
N GLY A 86 3.60 -9.44 -8.64
CA GLY A 86 3.90 -10.33 -7.52
C GLY A 86 2.77 -10.51 -6.51
N LEU A 87 1.58 -9.95 -6.77
CA LEU A 87 0.38 -10.16 -5.96
C LEU A 87 -0.48 -11.28 -6.55
N ASP A 88 -1.09 -12.10 -5.70
CA ASP A 88 -2.14 -13.04 -6.11
C ASP A 88 -3.47 -12.29 -6.39
N LYS A 89 -4.42 -13.01 -6.99
CA LYS A 89 -5.71 -12.42 -7.38
C LYS A 89 -6.46 -11.81 -6.19
N VAL A 90 -6.47 -12.46 -5.04
CA VAL A 90 -7.17 -11.98 -3.85
C VAL A 90 -6.62 -10.63 -3.39
N LYS A 91 -5.29 -10.48 -3.39
CA LYS A 91 -4.63 -9.22 -3.00
C LYS A 91 -4.79 -8.13 -4.05
N ILE A 92 -4.82 -8.50 -5.34
CA ILE A 92 -5.13 -7.56 -6.43
C ILE A 92 -6.55 -7.03 -6.26
N ASP A 93 -7.54 -7.89 -6.06
CA ASP A 93 -8.94 -7.49 -5.87
C ASP A 93 -9.10 -6.58 -4.64
N LEU A 94 -8.40 -6.89 -3.55
CA LEU A 94 -8.38 -6.04 -2.35
C LEU A 94 -7.76 -4.67 -2.62
N LEU A 95 -6.63 -4.62 -3.33
CA LEU A 95 -5.98 -3.36 -3.69
C LEU A 95 -6.88 -2.51 -4.59
N LEU A 96 -7.52 -3.12 -5.59
CA LEU A 96 -8.47 -2.44 -6.48
C LEU A 96 -9.64 -1.84 -5.69
N SER A 97 -10.19 -2.58 -4.72
CA SER A 97 -11.25 -2.06 -3.83
C SER A 97 -10.79 -0.84 -3.03
N LYS A 98 -9.56 -0.85 -2.53
CA LYS A 98 -8.97 0.29 -1.80
C LYS A 98 -8.72 1.49 -2.72
N MET A 99 -8.30 1.24 -3.97
CA MET A 99 -8.15 2.27 -5.00
C MET A 99 -9.49 2.94 -5.33
N ASP A 100 -10.55 2.14 -5.53
CA ASP A 100 -11.90 2.67 -5.79
C ASP A 100 -12.38 3.54 -4.64
N LYS A 101 -12.17 3.09 -3.42
CA LYS A 101 -12.51 3.87 -2.22
C LYS A 101 -11.73 5.20 -2.17
N HIS A 102 -10.44 5.16 -2.50
CA HIS A 102 -9.61 6.38 -2.53
C HIS A 102 -10.11 7.39 -3.56
N VAL A 103 -10.40 6.93 -4.78
CA VAL A 103 -10.94 7.79 -5.85
C VAL A 103 -12.34 8.32 -5.49
N SER A 104 -13.20 7.49 -4.90
CA SER A 104 -14.53 7.90 -4.44
C SER A 104 -14.48 8.97 -3.34
N ASN A 105 -13.40 9.00 -2.57
CA ASN A 105 -13.12 10.03 -1.55
C ASN A 105 -12.32 11.22 -2.11
N MET A 106 -12.42 11.48 -3.42
CA MET A 106 -11.77 12.58 -4.13
C MET A 106 -10.23 12.49 -4.19
N GLY A 107 -9.67 11.30 -3.98
CA GLY A 107 -8.27 11.02 -4.23
C GLY A 107 -7.98 10.82 -5.72
N SER A 108 -6.72 10.89 -6.09
CA SER A 108 -6.22 10.60 -7.44
C SER A 108 -5.15 9.53 -7.40
N ILE A 109 -5.08 8.73 -8.46
CA ILE A 109 -4.08 7.66 -8.57
C ILE A 109 -3.42 7.74 -9.95
N VAL A 110 -2.09 7.67 -9.97
CA VAL A 110 -1.30 7.49 -11.18
C VAL A 110 -0.57 6.15 -11.06
N ILE A 111 -0.75 5.28 -12.06
CA ILE A 111 -0.17 3.95 -12.09
C ILE A 111 0.72 3.82 -13.32
N THR A 112 1.93 3.28 -13.14
CA THR A 112 2.71 2.72 -14.24
C THR A 112 2.57 1.21 -14.23
N SER A 113 2.32 0.60 -15.39
CA SER A 113 2.24 -0.84 -15.55
C SER A 113 2.60 -1.26 -16.96
N HIS A 114 3.37 -2.34 -17.10
CA HIS A 114 3.71 -2.93 -18.40
C HIS A 114 2.62 -3.89 -18.91
N ASN A 115 1.69 -4.33 -18.07
CA ASN A 115 0.65 -5.31 -18.38
C ASN A 115 -0.75 -4.76 -18.11
N VAL A 116 -1.12 -3.67 -18.80
CA VAL A 116 -2.49 -3.13 -18.70
C VAL A 116 -3.43 -3.95 -19.58
N LYS A 117 -3.96 -5.04 -19.07
CA LYS A 117 -5.07 -5.79 -19.69
C LYS A 117 -6.34 -5.82 -18.84
N GLU A 118 -6.42 -5.05 -17.76
CA GLU A 118 -7.59 -5.06 -16.90
C GLU A 118 -8.34 -3.73 -16.97
N ASN A 119 -9.65 -3.84 -17.12
CA ASN A 119 -10.59 -2.72 -17.21
C ASN A 119 -10.58 -1.92 -15.90
N PHE A 120 -9.96 -0.76 -15.96
CA PHE A 120 -10.05 0.25 -14.91
C PHE A 120 -11.12 1.27 -15.32
N ASP A 121 -12.40 0.93 -15.08
CA ASP A 121 -13.52 1.78 -15.53
C ASP A 121 -13.54 3.17 -14.89
N ASN A 122 -12.81 3.40 -13.82
CA ASN A 122 -12.72 4.67 -13.10
C ASN A 122 -11.31 5.18 -12.84
N ILE A 123 -10.28 4.52 -13.34
CA ILE A 123 -8.88 4.94 -13.18
C ILE A 123 -8.38 5.45 -14.51
N LYS A 124 -8.05 6.75 -14.59
CA LYS A 124 -7.35 7.28 -15.75
C LYS A 124 -5.91 6.78 -15.75
N LEU A 125 -5.58 5.94 -16.72
CA LEU A 125 -4.21 5.55 -17.00
C LEU A 125 -3.52 6.67 -17.78
N CYS A 126 -2.40 7.08 -17.30
CA CYS A 126 -1.50 7.98 -18.03
C CYS A 126 -0.34 7.18 -18.61
#